data_91fb393622ed39b1da10ef769e31eb56
#
_entry.id   91fb393622ed39b1da10ef769e31eb56
#
_cell.length_a   1.000
_cell.length_b   1.000
_cell.length_c   1.000
_cell.angle_alpha   90.00
_cell.angle_beta   90.00
_cell.angle_gamma   90.00
#
_symmetry.space_group_name_H-M   'P 1'
#
loop_
_entity.id
_entity.type
_entity.pdbx_description
1 polymer ?
#
loop_
_entity_poly.entity_id
_entity_poly.type
_entity_poly.pdbx_seq_one_letter_code
_entity_poly.pdbx_strand_id
1 'polypeptide(L)'
;MKYKDLIQFDPIDEIIKFGQLDNDDYRAKLVKNFVCSNLYETHIIPQICDKLDLNATTETKGIQIVGNYGTGKSHLMSLFSIIAENADYLPLLQSQKAKDWLKTIAGKYMVYRFELGNNQELWDIVCYQIDKALAAWGVDYSITD
;
A
#
# COMPACT_ATOMS: atom_id res chain seq x y z
N MET A 1 33.91 -16.03 15.50
CA MET A 1 32.72 -15.22 15.26
C MET A 1 32.95 -14.49 13.96
N LYS A 2 32.19 -14.83 12.93
CA LYS A 2 32.32 -14.17 11.60
C LYS A 2 31.32 -13.01 11.56
N TYR A 3 31.65 -11.90 10.87
CA TYR A 3 30.77 -10.73 10.76
C TYR A 3 29.33 -11.07 10.28
N LYS A 4 29.18 -12.09 9.45
CA LYS A 4 27.87 -12.60 9.00
C LYS A 4 26.99 -13.18 10.12
N ASP A 5 27.58 -13.54 11.27
CA ASP A 5 26.87 -14.10 12.42
C ASP A 5 26.27 -12.98 13.32
N LEU A 6 26.70 -11.72 13.08
CA LEU A 6 26.27 -10.52 13.80
C LEU A 6 25.19 -9.73 13.08
N ILE A 7 24.99 -10.00 11.79
CA ILE A 7 24.09 -9.23 10.94
C ILE A 7 23.12 -10.21 10.29
N GLN A 8 21.94 -10.36 10.86
CA GLN A 8 20.81 -11.03 10.21
C GLN A 8 20.11 -10.00 9.29
N PHE A 9 20.53 -9.95 8.04
CA PHE A 9 19.72 -9.33 7.00
C PHE A 9 18.89 -10.42 6.32
N ASP A 10 17.59 -10.39 6.51
CA ASP A 10 16.71 -10.92 5.48
C ASP A 10 16.89 -10.06 4.24
N PRO A 11 17.26 -10.62 3.08
CA PRO A 11 17.43 -9.84 1.87
C PRO A 11 16.11 -9.11 1.57
N ILE A 12 16.15 -7.80 1.70
CA ILE A 12 15.05 -6.93 1.27
C ILE A 12 15.26 -6.77 -0.24
N ASP A 13 14.27 -7.15 -1.03
CA ASP A 13 14.29 -6.80 -2.44
C ASP A 13 14.39 -5.27 -2.54
N GLU A 14 15.44 -4.76 -3.19
CA GLU A 14 15.71 -3.33 -3.32
C GLU A 14 14.57 -2.60 -4.04
N ILE A 15 13.76 -3.32 -4.79
CA ILE A 15 12.62 -2.80 -5.56
C ILE A 15 11.38 -3.61 -5.22
N ILE A 16 10.36 -2.93 -4.74
CA ILE A 16 9.05 -3.56 -4.50
C ILE A 16 8.37 -3.83 -5.83
N LYS A 17 8.06 -5.10 -6.05
CA LYS A 17 7.36 -5.58 -7.25
C LYS A 17 5.87 -5.69 -6.96
N PHE A 18 5.09 -4.74 -7.45
CA PHE A 18 3.63 -4.77 -7.26
C PHE A 18 2.98 -6.05 -7.78
N GLY A 19 3.50 -6.65 -8.84
CA GLY A 19 3.03 -7.94 -9.37
C GLY A 19 3.27 -9.15 -8.45
N GLN A 20 4.05 -9.01 -7.37
CA GLN A 20 4.24 -10.06 -6.36
C GLN A 20 3.36 -9.87 -5.12
N LEU A 21 2.57 -8.80 -5.06
CA LEU A 21 1.67 -8.53 -3.93
C LEU A 21 0.48 -9.50 -3.84
N ASP A 22 0.34 -10.45 -4.77
CA ASP A 22 -0.61 -11.56 -4.67
C ASP A 22 -0.07 -12.72 -3.82
N ASN A 23 1.23 -12.70 -3.46
CA ASN A 23 1.86 -13.71 -2.62
C ASN A 23 1.82 -13.29 -1.14
N ASP A 24 1.20 -14.12 -0.30
CA ASP A 24 1.00 -13.85 1.13
C ASP A 24 2.31 -13.77 1.92
N ASP A 25 3.31 -14.61 1.61
CA ASP A 25 4.62 -14.57 2.26
C ASP A 25 5.35 -13.26 1.94
N TYR A 26 5.23 -12.79 0.70
CA TYR A 26 5.80 -11.52 0.29
C TYR A 26 5.12 -10.33 0.97
N ARG A 27 3.79 -10.34 1.07
CA ARG A 27 3.01 -9.34 1.82
C ARG A 27 3.44 -9.29 3.29
N ALA A 28 3.50 -10.46 3.95
CA ALA A 28 3.90 -10.55 5.34
C ALA A 28 5.32 -10.01 5.57
N LYS A 29 6.26 -10.34 4.67
CA LYS A 29 7.64 -9.84 4.70
C LYS A 29 7.71 -8.32 4.56
N LEU A 30 6.94 -7.74 3.62
CA LEU A 30 6.89 -6.29 3.43
C LEU A 30 6.38 -5.55 4.67
N VAL A 31 5.30 -6.04 5.28
CA VAL A 31 4.74 -5.42 6.49
C VAL A 31 5.69 -5.56 7.68
N LYS A 32 6.26 -6.75 7.89
CA LYS A 32 7.21 -7.02 9.00
C LYS A 32 8.48 -6.17 8.90
N ASN A 33 8.99 -5.95 7.69
CA ASN A 33 10.22 -5.21 7.45
C ASN A 33 10.00 -3.70 7.25
N PHE A 34 8.77 -3.22 7.35
CA PHE A 34 8.52 -1.78 7.25
C PHE A 34 9.09 -1.04 8.45
N VAL A 35 10.07 -0.18 8.19
CA VAL A 35 10.67 0.68 9.21
C VAL A 35 9.86 1.95 9.35
N CYS A 36 9.16 2.07 10.46
CA CYS A 36 8.32 3.22 10.75
C CYS A 36 9.15 4.31 11.46
N SER A 37 9.56 5.33 10.72
CA SER A 37 10.23 6.49 11.32
C SER A 37 9.24 7.36 12.11
N ASN A 38 9.75 8.23 12.99
CA ASN A 38 8.91 9.17 13.73
C ASN A 38 8.03 10.05 12.82
N LEU A 39 8.55 10.45 11.66
CA LEU A 39 7.79 11.21 10.67
C LEU A 39 6.61 10.42 10.11
N TYR A 40 6.81 9.13 9.84
CA TYR A 40 5.72 8.24 9.40
C TYR A 40 4.66 8.10 10.49
N GLU A 41 5.07 7.84 11.74
CA GLU A 41 4.13 7.62 12.86
C GLU A 41 3.29 8.83 13.24
N THR A 42 3.89 10.03 13.15
CA THR A 42 3.26 11.26 13.68
C THR A 42 2.57 12.11 12.63
N HIS A 43 2.91 11.96 11.35
CA HIS A 43 2.39 12.84 10.30
C HIS A 43 1.86 12.07 9.10
N ILE A 44 2.67 11.22 8.45
CA ILE A 44 2.30 10.66 7.16
C ILE A 44 1.18 9.64 7.29
N ILE A 45 1.33 8.64 8.18
CA ILE A 45 0.33 7.61 8.39
C ILE A 45 -1.00 8.19 8.88
N PRO A 46 -1.04 9.08 9.89
CA PRO A 46 -2.26 9.75 10.31
C PRO A 46 -2.98 10.46 9.17
N GLN A 47 -2.27 11.30 8.40
CA GLN A 47 -2.86 12.06 7.30
C GLN A 47 -3.46 11.17 6.21
N ILE A 48 -2.81 10.05 5.88
CA ILE A 48 -3.33 9.09 4.90
C ILE A 48 -4.56 8.38 5.47
N CYS A 49 -4.52 7.94 6.74
CA CYS A 49 -5.66 7.28 7.39
C CYS A 49 -6.87 8.19 7.46
N ASP A 50 -6.69 9.48 7.81
CA ASP A 50 -7.79 10.46 7.84
C ASP A 50 -8.42 10.65 6.45
N LYS A 51 -7.63 10.64 5.38
CA LYS A 51 -8.14 10.72 4.00
C LYS A 51 -8.89 9.47 3.56
N LEU A 52 -8.45 8.31 4.04
CA LEU A 52 -9.06 7.02 3.73
C LEU A 52 -10.19 6.66 4.70
N ASP A 53 -10.50 7.45 5.73
CA ASP A 53 -11.63 7.17 6.60
C ASP A 53 -12.94 7.24 5.81
N LEU A 54 -13.69 6.13 5.81
CA LEU A 54 -14.96 6.01 5.12
C LEU A 54 -16.06 6.93 5.71
N ASN A 55 -15.90 7.34 6.95
CA ASN A 55 -16.82 8.24 7.65
C ASN A 55 -16.45 9.73 7.45
N ALA A 56 -15.27 10.01 6.89
CA ALA A 56 -14.85 11.38 6.64
C ALA A 56 -15.69 12.01 5.53
N THR A 57 -16.22 13.21 5.78
CA THR A 57 -17.04 13.98 4.85
C THR A 57 -16.23 14.73 3.79
N THR A 58 -14.92 14.46 3.67
CA THR A 58 -14.04 15.11 2.68
C THR A 58 -14.43 14.70 1.26
N GLU A 59 -14.67 15.68 0.40
CA GLU A 59 -15.09 15.47 -1.00
C GLU A 59 -14.00 14.83 -1.87
N THR A 60 -12.72 15.03 -1.54
CA THR A 60 -11.59 14.50 -2.30
C THR A 60 -10.76 13.53 -1.46
N LYS A 61 -10.68 12.28 -1.92
CA LYS A 61 -9.86 11.22 -1.28
C LYS A 61 -8.58 10.91 -2.06
N GLY A 62 -8.22 11.73 -3.06
CA GLY A 62 -6.99 11.56 -3.82
C GLY A 62 -5.76 11.83 -2.95
N ILE A 63 -4.78 10.92 -3.00
CA ILE A 63 -3.51 11.03 -2.28
C ILE A 63 -2.37 10.87 -3.29
N GLN A 64 -1.47 11.86 -3.34
CA GLN A 64 -0.26 11.80 -4.13
C GLN A 64 0.96 11.75 -3.21
N ILE A 65 1.79 10.70 -3.35
CA ILE A 65 3.04 10.56 -2.60
C ILE A 65 4.19 10.94 -3.52
N VAL A 66 4.86 12.04 -3.21
CA VAL A 66 5.98 12.58 -3.98
C VAL A 66 7.26 12.53 -3.15
N GLY A 67 8.37 12.26 -3.79
CA GLY A 67 9.69 12.21 -3.15
C GLY A 67 10.75 11.63 -4.09
N ASN A 68 12.01 11.74 -3.69
CA ASN A 68 13.15 11.25 -4.45
C ASN A 68 13.15 9.73 -4.59
N TYR A 69 13.95 9.20 -5.52
CA TYR A 69 14.17 7.77 -5.66
C TYR A 69 14.76 7.19 -4.35
N GLY A 70 14.32 5.98 -3.97
CA GLY A 70 14.82 5.31 -2.77
C GLY A 70 14.24 5.78 -1.42
N THR A 71 13.29 6.72 -1.39
CA THR A 71 12.70 7.25 -0.15
C THR A 71 11.60 6.36 0.47
N GLY A 72 11.39 5.15 -0.03
CA GLY A 72 10.41 4.20 0.53
C GLY A 72 8.95 4.43 0.11
N LYS A 73 8.67 5.27 -0.91
CA LYS A 73 7.29 5.53 -1.37
C LYS A 73 6.53 4.27 -1.74
N SER A 74 7.13 3.41 -2.54
CA SER A 74 6.51 2.14 -2.96
C SER A 74 6.26 1.21 -1.78
N HIS A 75 7.17 1.19 -0.78
CA HIS A 75 6.98 0.41 0.44
C HIS A 75 5.81 0.94 1.27
N LEU A 76 5.70 2.27 1.42
CA LEU A 76 4.57 2.90 2.09
C LEU A 76 3.24 2.60 1.38
N MET A 77 3.19 2.74 0.05
CA MET A 77 2.00 2.41 -0.74
C MET A 77 1.60 0.93 -0.59
N SER A 78 2.59 0.03 -0.63
CA SER A 78 2.36 -1.40 -0.43
C SER A 78 1.82 -1.70 0.96
N LEU A 79 2.40 -1.09 2.01
CA LEU A 79 1.91 -1.24 3.38
C LEU A 79 0.43 -0.87 3.50
N PHE A 80 0.06 0.31 3.01
CA PHE A 80 -1.34 0.77 3.04
C PHE A 80 -2.26 -0.16 2.26
N SER A 81 -1.85 -0.55 1.06
CA SER A 81 -2.65 -1.42 0.19
C SER A 81 -2.87 -2.81 0.80
N ILE A 82 -1.86 -3.39 1.45
CA ILE A 82 -1.94 -4.70 2.09
C ILE A 82 -2.88 -4.65 3.30
N ILE A 83 -2.68 -3.67 4.19
CA ILE A 83 -3.46 -3.55 5.43
C ILE A 83 -4.90 -3.14 5.14
N ALA A 84 -5.13 -2.23 4.19
CA ALA A 84 -6.48 -1.82 3.81
C ALA A 84 -7.30 -2.98 3.24
N GLU A 85 -6.66 -3.91 2.52
CA GLU A 85 -7.29 -5.09 1.94
C GLU A 85 -7.51 -6.22 2.96
N ASN A 86 -6.54 -6.47 3.85
CA ASN A 86 -6.62 -7.54 4.84
C ASN A 86 -6.01 -7.12 6.19
N ALA A 87 -6.86 -7.13 7.23
CA ALA A 87 -6.47 -6.76 8.59
C ALA A 87 -5.50 -7.75 9.26
N ASP A 88 -5.40 -9.00 8.77
CA ASP A 88 -4.56 -10.04 9.37
C ASP A 88 -3.06 -9.70 9.31
N TYR A 89 -2.66 -8.82 8.40
CA TYR A 89 -1.28 -8.35 8.31
C TYR A 89 -0.92 -7.26 9.33
N LEU A 90 -1.91 -6.57 9.93
CA LEU A 90 -1.67 -5.48 10.87
C LEU A 90 -0.81 -5.88 12.09
N PRO A 91 -0.99 -7.06 12.72
CA PRO A 91 -0.16 -7.49 13.84
C PRO A 91 1.33 -7.61 13.51
N LEU A 92 1.69 -7.85 12.24
CA LEU A 92 3.07 -8.02 11.79
C LEU A 92 3.88 -6.72 11.79
N LEU A 93 3.21 -5.56 11.75
CA LEU A 93 3.88 -4.27 11.81
C LEU A 93 4.54 -4.08 13.19
N GLN A 94 5.74 -3.48 13.23
CA GLN A 94 6.47 -3.33 14.48
C GLN A 94 5.97 -2.15 15.32
N SER A 95 5.63 -1.03 14.70
CA SER A 95 5.20 0.18 15.39
C SER A 95 3.77 0.09 15.93
N GLN A 96 3.60 0.23 17.25
CA GLN A 96 2.28 0.23 17.87
C GLN A 96 1.47 1.49 17.51
N LYS A 97 2.12 2.64 17.40
CA LYS A 97 1.45 3.90 17.00
C LYS A 97 0.89 3.80 15.57
N ALA A 98 1.70 3.26 14.66
CA ALA A 98 1.25 3.04 13.29
C ALA A 98 0.08 2.03 13.22
N LYS A 99 0.12 0.96 14.03
CA LYS A 99 -1.01 0.01 14.13
C LYS A 99 -2.29 0.69 14.57
N ASP A 100 -2.22 1.56 15.57
CA ASP A 100 -3.41 2.23 16.12
C ASP A 100 -4.09 3.11 15.07
N TRP A 101 -3.33 3.79 14.21
CA TRP A 101 -3.86 4.51 13.07
C TRP A 101 -4.40 3.59 11.97
N LEU A 102 -3.62 2.60 11.56
CA LEU A 102 -3.98 1.72 10.45
C LEU A 102 -5.19 0.82 10.75
N LYS A 103 -5.55 0.61 12.02
CA LYS A 103 -6.81 -0.05 12.41
C LYS A 103 -8.05 0.62 11.83
N THR A 104 -8.00 1.91 11.60
CA THR A 104 -9.15 2.67 11.05
C THR A 104 -9.53 2.24 9.65
N ILE A 105 -8.55 1.73 8.88
CA ILE A 105 -8.72 1.33 7.48
C ILE A 105 -8.56 -0.17 7.24
N ALA A 106 -8.02 -0.92 8.20
CA ALA A 106 -7.63 -2.32 8.05
C ALA A 106 -8.81 -3.21 7.61
N GLY A 107 -8.64 -3.95 6.51
CA GLY A 107 -9.62 -4.89 5.98
C GLY A 107 -10.93 -4.27 5.48
N LYS A 108 -10.95 -2.97 5.21
CA LYS A 108 -12.17 -2.25 4.82
C LYS A 108 -12.27 -1.91 3.33
N TYR A 109 -11.25 -2.27 2.55
CA TYR A 109 -11.13 -1.87 1.15
C TYR A 109 -10.92 -3.07 0.23
N MET A 110 -11.53 -3.01 -0.93
CA MET A 110 -11.09 -3.78 -2.09
C MET A 110 -10.01 -2.97 -2.78
N VAL A 111 -8.81 -3.55 -2.95
CA VAL A 111 -7.64 -2.83 -3.45
C VAL A 111 -7.25 -3.36 -4.83
N TYR A 112 -7.18 -2.46 -5.79
CA TYR A 112 -6.65 -2.76 -7.12
C TYR A 112 -5.33 -2.01 -7.33
N ARG A 113 -4.30 -2.72 -7.79
CA ARG A 113 -2.93 -2.19 -7.96
C ARG A 113 -2.55 -2.23 -9.41
N PHE A 114 -2.06 -1.12 -9.93
CA PHE A 114 -1.54 -1.07 -11.29
C PHE A 114 -0.42 -0.02 -11.42
N GLU A 115 0.38 -0.15 -12.48
CA GLU A 115 1.43 0.78 -12.84
C GLU A 115 1.04 1.54 -14.11
N LEU A 116 1.35 2.85 -14.14
CA LEU A 116 1.12 3.67 -15.32
C LEU A 116 2.29 3.51 -16.29
N GLY A 117 2.00 3.08 -17.52
CA GLY A 117 2.97 3.07 -18.61
C GLY A 117 3.12 4.45 -19.28
N ASN A 118 4.18 4.60 -20.09
CA ASN A 118 4.59 5.91 -20.62
C ASN A 118 3.89 6.35 -21.93
N ASN A 119 2.99 5.55 -22.53
CA ASN A 119 2.60 5.75 -23.94
C ASN A 119 1.08 5.91 -24.19
N GLN A 120 0.26 6.13 -23.17
CA GLN A 120 -1.20 6.25 -23.31
C GLN A 120 -1.71 7.46 -22.54
N GLU A 121 -2.86 7.99 -22.92
CA GLU A 121 -3.51 9.04 -22.15
C GLU A 121 -3.93 8.53 -20.77
N LEU A 122 -3.69 9.36 -19.75
CA LEU A 122 -3.94 8.99 -18.35
C LEU A 122 -5.39 8.53 -18.12
N TRP A 123 -6.35 9.22 -18.75
CA TRP A 123 -7.76 8.92 -18.62
C TRP A 123 -8.11 7.52 -19.13
N ASP A 124 -7.63 7.17 -20.32
CA ASP A 124 -7.88 5.87 -20.94
C ASP A 124 -7.29 4.73 -20.10
N ILE A 125 -6.07 4.93 -19.56
CA ILE A 125 -5.45 3.95 -18.67
C ILE A 125 -6.28 3.76 -17.41
N VAL A 126 -6.71 4.84 -16.76
CA VAL A 126 -7.46 4.78 -15.51
C VAL A 126 -8.81 4.08 -15.73
N CYS A 127 -9.57 4.47 -16.75
CA CYS A 127 -10.84 3.85 -17.08
C CYS A 127 -10.68 2.34 -17.35
N TYR A 128 -9.73 1.98 -18.20
CA TYR A 128 -9.43 0.57 -18.50
C TYR A 128 -9.06 -0.23 -17.24
N GLN A 129 -8.25 0.33 -16.33
CA GLN A 129 -7.87 -0.35 -15.10
C GLN A 129 -9.04 -0.48 -14.11
N ILE A 130 -9.93 0.50 -14.07
CA ILE A 130 -11.15 0.42 -13.26
C ILE A 130 -12.07 -0.67 -13.81
N ASP A 131 -12.31 -0.73 -15.11
CA ASP A 131 -13.12 -1.79 -15.72
C ASP A 131 -12.54 -3.18 -15.44
N LYS A 132 -11.22 -3.33 -15.53
CA LYS A 132 -10.55 -4.57 -15.11
C LYS A 132 -10.77 -4.92 -13.64
N ALA A 133 -10.68 -3.93 -12.75
CA ALA A 133 -10.90 -4.14 -11.33
C ALA A 133 -12.35 -4.57 -11.06
N LEU A 134 -13.33 -3.90 -11.66
CA LEU A 134 -14.76 -4.24 -11.54
C LEU A 134 -15.03 -5.67 -12.02
N ALA A 135 -14.51 -6.04 -13.17
CA ALA A 135 -14.63 -7.41 -13.71
C ALA A 135 -13.98 -8.44 -12.77
N ALA A 136 -12.80 -8.16 -12.21
CA ALA A 136 -12.12 -9.04 -11.26
C ALA A 136 -12.91 -9.25 -9.96
N TRP A 137 -13.71 -8.25 -9.57
CA TRP A 137 -14.58 -8.31 -8.39
C TRP A 137 -15.99 -8.82 -8.70
N GLY A 138 -16.26 -9.24 -9.95
CA GLY A 138 -17.55 -9.76 -10.38
C GLY A 138 -18.65 -8.70 -10.50
N VAL A 139 -18.27 -7.44 -10.66
CA VAL A 139 -19.21 -6.33 -10.89
C VAL A 139 -19.41 -6.16 -12.40
N ASP A 140 -20.65 -6.33 -12.85
CA ASP A 140 -21.05 -6.15 -14.25
C ASP A 140 -21.37 -4.67 -14.52
N TYR A 141 -20.32 -3.87 -14.65
CA TYR A 141 -20.39 -2.44 -14.95
C TYR A 141 -19.12 -2.01 -15.69
N SER A 142 -19.23 -1.15 -16.68
CA SER A 142 -18.11 -0.52 -17.38
C SER A 142 -18.22 1.01 -17.31
N ILE A 143 -17.07 1.69 -17.16
CA ILE A 143 -17.00 3.16 -17.19
C ILE A 143 -16.85 3.66 -18.63
N THR A 144 -16.37 2.78 -19.53
CA THR A 144 -16.05 3.13 -20.91
C THR A 144 -17.19 2.88 -21.91
N ASP A 145 -18.31 2.34 -21.47
CA ASP A 145 -19.50 2.11 -22.30
C ASP A 145 -20.46 3.31 -22.32
#